data_e71c1988522a2c2fdd92480b9b831f98
#
_entry.id   e71c1988522a2c2fdd92480b9b831f98
#
_cell.length_a   1.000
_cell.length_b   1.000
_cell.length_c   1.000
_cell.angle_alpha   90.00
_cell.angle_beta   90.00
_cell.angle_gamma   90.00
#
_symmetry.space_group_name_H-M   'P 1'
#
loop_
_entity.id
_entity.type
_entity.pdbx_description
1 polymer ?
#
loop_
_entity_poly.entity_id
_entity_poly.type
_entity_poly.pdbx_seq_one_letter_code
_entity_poly.pdbx_strand_id
1 'polypeptide(L)' 'MSKHLEIVFEFEKDTKNTLRYKENTEEGEKPRIGTLYLQKDSVPNPTPQHVRISVNFD' A
#
# COMPACT_ATOMS: atom_id res chain seq x y z
N MET A 1 5.64 15.33 19.75
CA MET A 1 6.64 14.55 19.01
C MET A 1 5.94 13.77 17.88
N SER A 2 6.39 13.97 16.67
CA SER A 2 5.76 13.28 15.53
C SER A 2 6.27 11.85 15.42
N LYS A 3 5.43 10.99 14.92
CA LYS A 3 5.74 9.60 14.70
C LYS A 3 5.61 9.28 13.23
N HIS A 4 6.44 8.38 12.77
CA HIS A 4 6.53 8.06 11.35
C HIS A 4 6.48 6.54 11.16
N LEU A 5 5.70 6.11 10.16
CA LEU A 5 5.62 4.71 9.77
C LEU A 5 5.88 4.59 8.29
N GLU A 6 6.63 3.57 7.90
CA GLU A 6 6.77 3.21 6.50
C GLU A 6 6.22 1.81 6.32
N ILE A 7 5.34 1.64 5.35
CA ILE A 7 4.65 0.38 5.14
C ILE A 7 4.76 0.02 3.67
N VAL A 8 5.18 -1.21 3.40
CA VAL A 8 5.31 -1.72 2.04
C VAL A 8 4.07 -2.52 1.69
N PHE A 9 3.51 -2.23 0.53
CA PHE A 9 2.37 -2.96 0.01
C PHE A 9 2.79 -3.69 -1.26
N GLU A 10 2.20 -4.83 -1.51
CA GLU A 10 2.44 -5.54 -2.76
C GLU A 10 1.14 -5.68 -3.54
N PHE A 11 1.27 -5.69 -4.86
CA PHE A 11 0.13 -5.75 -5.76
C PHE A 11 -0.65 -7.04 -5.53
N GLU A 12 -1.95 -6.92 -5.39
CA GLU A 12 -2.82 -8.05 -5.16
C GLU A 12 -3.77 -8.29 -6.32
N LYS A 13 -4.47 -7.24 -6.76
CA LYS A 13 -5.53 -7.43 -7.74
C LYS A 13 -5.78 -6.15 -8.53
N ASP A 14 -6.09 -6.33 -9.80
CA ASP A 14 -6.51 -5.27 -10.70
C ASP A 14 -8.03 -5.22 -10.69
N THR A 15 -8.60 -4.08 -10.35
CA THR A 15 -10.04 -3.89 -10.42
C THR A 15 -10.37 -2.95 -11.58
N LYS A 16 -11.65 -2.60 -11.75
CA LYS A 16 -12.07 -1.82 -12.90
C LYS A 16 -11.37 -0.44 -12.95
N ASN A 17 -11.35 0.27 -11.86
CA ASN A 17 -10.81 1.63 -11.81
C ASN A 17 -9.64 1.80 -10.86
N THR A 18 -9.33 0.79 -10.07
CA THR A 18 -8.30 0.89 -9.05
C THR A 18 -7.38 -0.31 -9.10
N LEU A 19 -6.23 -0.15 -8.44
CA LEU A 19 -5.30 -1.24 -8.19
C LEU A 19 -5.35 -1.52 -6.72
N ARG A 20 -5.55 -2.78 -6.38
CA ARG A 20 -5.63 -3.19 -4.99
C ARG A 20 -4.28 -3.75 -4.55
N TYR A 21 -3.79 -3.22 -3.45
CA TYR A 21 -2.54 -3.66 -2.85
C TYR A 21 -2.80 -4.15 -1.44
N LYS A 22 -2.03 -5.12 -1.00
CA LYS A 22 -2.14 -5.61 0.36
C LYS A 22 -0.87 -5.30 1.12
N GLU A 23 -1.02 -5.04 2.41
CA GLU A 23 0.11 -4.75 3.25
C GLU A 23 0.98 -5.99 3.42
N ASN A 24 2.28 -5.80 3.24
CA ASN A 24 3.23 -6.90 3.41
C ASN A 24 3.59 -6.99 4.90
N THR A 25 2.95 -7.92 5.60
CA THR A 25 3.19 -8.14 7.02
C THR A 25 3.84 -9.50 7.22
N GLU A 26 4.67 -9.58 8.24
CA GLU A 26 5.28 -10.85 8.59
C GLU A 26 4.28 -11.71 9.36
N GLU A 27 4.55 -13.02 9.39
CA GLU A 27 3.70 -13.95 10.10
C GLU A 27 3.62 -13.57 11.57
N GLY A 28 2.41 -13.51 12.09
CA GLY A 28 2.18 -13.16 13.48
C GLY A 28 2.01 -11.67 13.74
N GLU A 29 2.26 -10.84 12.75
CA GLU A 29 2.08 -9.41 12.88
C GLU A 29 0.70 -8.98 12.40
N LYS A 30 0.18 -7.94 13.02
CA LYS A 30 -1.09 -7.37 12.60
C LYS A 30 -0.84 -6.30 11.55
N PRO A 31 -1.65 -6.25 10.49
CA PRO A 31 -1.53 -5.16 9.53
C PRO A 31 -1.90 -3.83 10.17
N ARG A 32 -1.20 -2.79 9.73
CA ARG A 32 -1.45 -1.44 10.25
C ARG A 32 -2.46 -0.69 9.41
N ILE A 33 -2.53 -1.00 8.13
CA ILE A 33 -3.51 -0.43 7.21
C ILE A 33 -4.36 -1.54 6.61
N GLY A 34 -3.71 -2.60 6.16
CA GLY A 34 -4.38 -3.76 5.60
C GLY A 34 -4.43 -3.72 4.09
N THR A 35 -5.38 -3.01 3.54
CA THR A 35 -5.60 -2.94 2.11
C THR A 35 -5.49 -1.50 1.63
N LEU A 36 -4.87 -1.31 0.47
CA LEU A 36 -4.71 0.00 -0.14
C LEU A 36 -5.30 -0.03 -1.54
N TYR A 37 -6.11 0.96 -1.87
CA TYR A 37 -6.65 1.13 -3.21
C TYR A 37 -6.07 2.39 -3.82
N LEU A 38 -5.44 2.25 -5.00
CA LEU A 38 -4.91 3.39 -5.74
C LEU A 38 -5.68 3.52 -7.05
N GLN A 39 -6.01 4.75 -7.41
CA GLN A 39 -6.64 5.02 -8.70
C GLN A 39 -5.65 4.70 -9.80
N LYS A 40 -6.11 4.04 -10.85
CA LYS A 40 -5.23 3.62 -11.95
C LYS A 40 -4.50 4.78 -12.62
N ASP A 41 -5.16 5.91 -12.75
CA ASP A 41 -4.54 7.07 -13.40
C ASP A 41 -3.53 7.79 -12.50
N SER A 42 -3.42 7.39 -11.24
CA SER A 42 -2.40 7.92 -10.34
C SER A 42 -1.14 7.07 -10.28
N VAL A 43 -1.15 5.92 -10.95
CA VAL A 43 -0.08 4.94 -10.86
C VAL A 43 0.67 4.86 -12.19
N PRO A 44 1.99 4.81 -12.17
CA PRO A 44 2.75 4.74 -13.42
C PRO A 44 2.58 3.40 -14.14
N ASN A 45 2.85 3.40 -15.44
CA ASN A 45 2.90 2.19 -16.25
C ASN A 45 4.34 1.77 -16.46
N PRO A 46 4.66 0.48 -16.38
CA PRO A 46 3.77 -0.62 -16.01
C PRO A 46 3.41 -0.59 -14.54
N THR A 47 2.38 -1.35 -14.18
CA THR A 47 1.90 -1.42 -12.80
C THR A 47 3.02 -1.86 -11.85
N PRO A 48 3.34 -1.06 -10.83
CA PRO A 48 4.37 -1.48 -9.88
C PRO A 48 3.90 -2.64 -9.02
N GLN A 49 4.81 -3.55 -8.73
CA GLN A 49 4.52 -4.71 -7.90
C GLN A 49 4.55 -4.37 -6.41
N HIS A 50 5.26 -3.30 -6.06
CA HIS A 50 5.37 -2.87 -4.66
C HIS A 50 5.17 -1.37 -4.57
N VAL A 51 4.53 -0.94 -3.49
CA VAL A 51 4.29 0.48 -3.21
C VAL A 51 4.67 0.72 -1.76
N ARG A 52 5.43 1.79 -1.53
CA ARG A 52 5.82 2.18 -0.18
C ARG A 52 4.99 3.39 0.24
N ILE A 53 4.34 3.28 1.39
CA ILE A 53 3.53 4.34 1.94
C ILE A 53 4.18 4.86 3.20
N SER A 54 4.25 6.18 3.31
CA SER A 54 4.79 6.84 4.48
C SER A 54 3.66 7.54 5.23
N VAL A 55 3.54 7.26 6.51
CA VAL A 55 2.50 7.85 7.35
C VAL A 55 3.18 8.67 8.44
N ASN A 56 2.79 9.93 8.53
CA ASN A 56 3.33 10.83 9.54
C ASN A 56 2.23 11.27 10.48
N PHE A 57 2.50 11.19 11.76
CA PHE A 57 1.54 11.59 12.79
C PHE A 57 2.00 12.90 13.43
N ASP A 58 1.05 13.77 13.68
CA ASP A 58 1.30 15.03 14.39
C ASP A 58 1.40 14.84 15.89
#